data_6f9073485dbae09475b89be36c56e4a7
#
_entry.id   6f9073485dbae09475b89be36c56e4a7
#
_cell.length_a   1.000
_cell.length_b   1.000
_cell.length_c   1.000
_cell.angle_alpha   90.00
_cell.angle_beta   90.00
_cell.angle_gamma   90.00
#
_symmetry.space_group_name_H-M   'P 1'
#
loop_
_entity.id
_entity.type
_entity.pdbx_description
1 polymer ?
#
loop_
_entity_poly.entity_id
_entity_poly.type
_entity_poly.pdbx_seq_one_letter_code
_entity_poly.pdbx_strand_id
1 'polypeptide(L)'
;MNENTATGAIRVVIADDERLVRMGLRVVIDAEPDLTVVGEASDGAEVVPLVRELRPDVVLMDVRMPGINGIRATEQLVGGMAEPPKILVVTTFEHDDHVYDALRAGAAGFLLKRARAEEMVQAVRLVARGDSLLFPAAVRELALRHGTDDRRDTAVDRGPIGRLTEREGQVLRLMASGLNNGEIARQLVVSQETVKTHVGSVLAKLGARDRTQAVIAAYESGFVLPG
;
A
#
# COMPACT_ATOMS: atom_id res chain seq x y z
N MET A 1 14.38 -15.48 -30.14
CA MET A 1 15.47 -15.01 -29.25
C MET A 1 14.77 -14.20 -28.17
N ASN A 2 14.38 -14.86 -27.06
CA ASN A 2 13.69 -14.22 -25.95
C ASN A 2 14.77 -13.54 -25.08
N GLU A 3 14.81 -12.23 -25.10
CA GLU A 3 15.51 -11.47 -24.07
C GLU A 3 14.74 -11.65 -22.75
N ASN A 4 15.20 -12.65 -22.00
CA ASN A 4 14.82 -12.83 -20.61
C ASN A 4 15.57 -11.71 -19.83
N THR A 5 14.93 -10.55 -19.66
CA THR A 5 15.37 -9.58 -18.67
C THR A 5 15.35 -10.29 -17.32
N ALA A 6 16.53 -10.65 -16.83
CA ALA A 6 16.74 -11.15 -15.48
C ALA A 6 16.30 -10.06 -14.50
N THR A 7 15.03 -10.04 -14.16
CA THR A 7 14.50 -9.25 -13.05
C THR A 7 15.13 -9.86 -11.81
N GLY A 8 16.05 -9.13 -11.14
CA GLY A 8 16.66 -9.60 -9.90
C GLY A 8 15.56 -9.95 -8.88
N ALA A 9 15.87 -10.84 -7.93
CA ALA A 9 14.91 -11.21 -6.89
C ALA A 9 14.41 -9.97 -6.13
N ILE A 10 13.12 -9.90 -5.82
CA ILE A 10 12.50 -8.86 -5.00
C ILE A 10 13.12 -8.92 -3.60
N ARG A 11 13.71 -7.83 -3.17
CA ARG A 11 14.44 -7.70 -1.91
C ARG A 11 13.48 -7.29 -0.80
N VAL A 12 13.36 -8.11 0.23
CA VAL A 12 12.39 -7.92 1.32
C VAL A 12 13.11 -7.67 2.64
N VAL A 13 12.69 -6.66 3.40
CA VAL A 13 13.02 -6.48 4.82
C VAL A 13 11.80 -6.85 5.65
N ILE A 14 12.02 -7.55 6.76
CA ILE A 14 10.98 -7.93 7.71
C ILE A 14 11.19 -7.15 9.01
N ALA A 15 10.18 -6.40 9.44
CA ALA A 15 10.17 -5.64 10.69
C ALA A 15 9.00 -6.11 11.56
N ASP A 16 9.30 -6.81 12.65
CA ASP A 16 8.33 -7.39 13.59
C ASP A 16 9.06 -7.66 14.91
N ASP A 17 8.48 -7.37 16.07
CA ASP A 17 9.13 -7.61 17.34
C ASP A 17 9.13 -9.09 17.75
N GLU A 18 8.19 -9.88 17.24
CA GLU A 18 8.07 -11.30 17.52
C GLU A 18 9.06 -12.13 16.66
N ARG A 19 10.10 -12.66 17.30
CA ARG A 19 11.12 -13.48 16.63
C ARG A 19 10.53 -14.66 15.83
N LEU A 20 9.52 -15.35 16.38
CA LEU A 20 8.91 -16.51 15.71
C LEU A 20 8.17 -16.10 14.44
N VAL A 21 7.52 -14.92 14.44
CA VAL A 21 6.86 -14.36 13.26
C VAL A 21 7.91 -14.04 12.19
N ARG A 22 9.00 -13.33 12.54
CA ARG A 22 10.08 -13.05 11.59
C ARG A 22 10.65 -14.32 10.97
N MET A 23 10.93 -15.35 11.80
CA MET A 23 11.42 -16.66 11.30
C MET A 23 10.42 -17.31 10.33
N GLY A 24 9.13 -17.29 10.65
CA GLY A 24 8.08 -17.83 9.80
C GLY A 24 7.98 -17.09 8.46
N LEU A 25 7.96 -15.76 8.50
CA LEU A 25 7.93 -14.92 7.30
C LEU A 25 9.17 -15.13 6.43
N ARG A 26 10.37 -15.23 7.03
CA ARG A 26 11.60 -15.52 6.31
C ARG A 26 11.51 -16.86 5.56
N VAL A 27 11.07 -17.92 6.23
CA VAL A 27 10.93 -19.24 5.59
C VAL A 27 9.98 -19.18 4.41
N VAL A 28 8.85 -18.47 4.54
CA VAL A 28 7.86 -18.31 3.46
C VAL A 28 8.43 -17.52 2.28
N ILE A 29 9.13 -16.42 2.54
CA ILE A 29 9.68 -15.55 1.48
C ILE A 29 10.87 -16.22 0.79
N ASP A 30 11.83 -16.76 1.54
CA ASP A 30 13.05 -17.36 0.97
C ASP A 30 12.77 -18.73 0.29
N ALA A 31 11.57 -19.32 0.45
CA ALA A 31 11.14 -20.49 -0.32
C ALA A 31 10.85 -20.17 -1.79
N GLU A 32 10.65 -18.90 -2.15
CA GLU A 32 10.33 -18.47 -3.50
C GLU A 32 11.58 -18.01 -4.26
N PRO A 33 11.82 -18.49 -5.49
CA PRO A 33 13.05 -18.21 -6.23
C PRO A 33 13.21 -16.74 -6.69
N ASP A 34 12.11 -15.99 -6.69
CA ASP A 34 12.05 -14.58 -7.11
C ASP A 34 11.96 -13.61 -5.94
N LEU A 35 12.05 -14.09 -4.70
CA LEU A 35 12.03 -13.27 -3.48
C LEU A 35 13.27 -13.56 -2.64
N THR A 36 13.72 -12.60 -1.84
CA THR A 36 14.81 -12.80 -0.88
C THR A 36 14.70 -11.87 0.32
N VAL A 37 14.84 -12.39 1.54
CA VAL A 37 14.94 -11.59 2.75
C VAL A 37 16.34 -11.06 2.91
N VAL A 38 16.51 -9.75 2.76
CA VAL A 38 17.81 -9.08 2.84
C VAL A 38 18.13 -8.53 4.22
N GLY A 39 17.13 -8.42 5.12
CA GLY A 39 17.35 -7.93 6.49
C GLY A 39 16.13 -8.13 7.37
N GLU A 40 16.36 -8.05 8.68
CA GLU A 40 15.33 -8.12 9.72
C GLU A 40 15.54 -7.00 10.75
N ALA A 41 14.45 -6.45 11.26
CA ALA A 41 14.41 -5.51 12.36
C ALA A 41 13.42 -5.98 13.43
N SER A 42 13.73 -5.71 14.68
CA SER A 42 12.88 -6.04 15.83
C SER A 42 12.21 -4.82 16.49
N ASP A 43 12.56 -3.62 16.01
CA ASP A 43 12.05 -2.34 16.47
C ASP A 43 12.01 -1.35 15.29
N GLY A 44 11.05 -0.44 15.30
CA GLY A 44 10.95 0.59 14.25
C GLY A 44 12.16 1.51 14.16
N ALA A 45 12.92 1.69 15.24
CA ALA A 45 14.16 2.48 15.23
C ALA A 45 15.25 1.83 14.36
N GLU A 46 15.26 0.51 14.26
CA GLU A 46 16.20 -0.25 13.43
C GLU A 46 15.83 -0.18 11.93
N VAL A 47 14.56 0.02 11.61
CA VAL A 47 14.05 -0.09 10.23
C VAL A 47 14.65 0.97 9.32
N VAL A 48 14.64 2.24 9.74
CA VAL A 48 15.09 3.35 8.86
C VAL A 48 16.55 3.22 8.46
N PRO A 49 17.52 2.99 9.38
CA PRO A 49 18.91 2.78 9.01
C PRO A 49 19.09 1.52 8.14
N LEU A 50 18.41 0.43 8.49
CA LEU A 50 18.48 -0.83 7.73
C LEU A 50 17.99 -0.67 6.28
N VAL A 51 16.86 0.01 6.08
CA VAL A 51 16.29 0.29 4.76
C VAL A 51 17.22 1.19 3.93
N ARG A 52 17.83 2.18 4.54
CA ARG A 52 18.79 3.06 3.84
C ARG A 52 20.03 2.31 3.37
N GLU A 53 20.52 1.38 4.16
CA GLU A 53 21.68 0.54 3.85
C GLU A 53 21.34 -0.49 2.78
N LEU A 54 20.28 -1.26 2.99
CA LEU A 54 19.95 -2.43 2.17
C LEU A 54 19.15 -2.09 0.92
N ARG A 55 18.45 -0.95 0.88
CA ARG A 55 17.57 -0.53 -0.23
C ARG A 55 16.65 -1.67 -0.71
N PRO A 56 15.77 -2.19 0.14
CA PRO A 56 14.83 -3.23 -0.24
C PRO A 56 13.75 -2.68 -1.17
N ASP A 57 13.11 -3.57 -1.92
CA ASP A 57 11.94 -3.23 -2.74
C ASP A 57 10.67 -3.16 -1.87
N VAL A 58 10.58 -4.07 -0.89
CA VAL A 58 9.41 -4.20 0.00
C VAL A 58 9.86 -4.29 1.46
N VAL A 59 9.12 -3.66 2.36
CA VAL A 59 9.22 -3.85 3.81
C VAL A 59 7.92 -4.47 4.30
N LEU A 60 8.01 -5.68 4.89
CA LEU A 60 6.92 -6.25 5.71
C LEU A 60 7.03 -5.60 7.09
N MET A 61 6.02 -4.82 7.49
CA MET A 61 6.05 -3.97 8.66
C MET A 61 4.96 -4.37 9.65
N ASP A 62 5.33 -4.83 10.83
CA ASP A 62 4.36 -4.91 11.92
C ASP A 62 4.00 -3.50 12.41
N VAL A 63 2.74 -3.32 12.76
CA VAL A 63 2.23 -2.07 13.33
C VAL A 63 2.70 -1.88 14.76
N ARG A 64 2.69 -2.96 15.54
CA ARG A 64 2.94 -2.93 16.99
C ARG A 64 4.34 -3.41 17.33
N MET A 65 5.27 -2.49 17.38
CA MET A 65 6.64 -2.76 17.84
C MET A 65 6.96 -1.86 19.04
N PRO A 66 7.84 -2.31 19.97
CA PRO A 66 8.31 -1.49 21.07
C PRO A 66 9.12 -0.28 20.53
N GLY A 67 9.26 0.75 21.37
CA GLY A 67 10.01 1.93 21.00
C GLY A 67 9.36 2.76 19.89
N ILE A 68 9.77 2.55 18.65
CA ILE A 68 9.13 3.17 17.48
C ILE A 68 8.21 2.14 16.81
N ASN A 69 6.90 2.42 16.79
CA ASN A 69 5.93 1.58 16.14
C ASN A 69 6.03 1.66 14.59
N GLY A 70 5.43 0.68 13.90
CA GLY A 70 5.50 0.59 12.45
C GLY A 70 4.89 1.78 11.70
N ILE A 71 3.89 2.47 12.29
CA ILE A 71 3.29 3.67 11.69
C ILE A 71 4.33 4.79 11.63
N ARG A 72 5.00 5.06 12.75
CA ARG A 72 6.05 6.09 12.82
C ARG A 72 7.25 5.73 11.94
N ALA A 73 7.64 4.45 11.90
CA ALA A 73 8.69 4.00 11.00
C ALA A 73 8.30 4.22 9.52
N THR A 74 7.03 3.95 9.17
CA THR A 74 6.48 4.21 7.84
C THR A 74 6.55 5.71 7.50
N GLU A 75 6.07 6.59 8.39
CA GLU A 75 6.15 8.06 8.21
C GLU A 75 7.59 8.53 7.95
N GLN A 76 8.55 8.03 8.74
CA GLN A 76 9.96 8.39 8.61
C GLN A 76 10.59 7.91 7.29
N LEU A 77 10.26 6.69 6.85
CA LEU A 77 10.73 6.17 5.56
C LEU A 77 10.18 6.99 4.41
N VAL A 78 8.88 7.21 4.44
CA VAL A 78 8.15 7.88 3.38
C VAL A 78 8.50 9.37 3.28
N GLY A 79 8.62 10.06 4.40
CA GLY A 79 8.99 11.47 4.45
C GLY A 79 10.49 11.73 4.31
N GLY A 80 11.33 10.73 4.60
CA GLY A 80 12.78 10.86 4.66
C GLY A 80 13.55 10.32 3.47
N MET A 81 12.89 9.74 2.45
CA MET A 81 13.51 9.15 1.27
C MET A 81 12.85 9.64 -0.01
N ALA A 82 13.66 9.97 -1.04
CA ALA A 82 13.14 10.34 -2.36
C ALA A 82 12.40 9.17 -3.03
N GLU A 83 12.94 7.96 -2.87
CA GLU A 83 12.36 6.71 -3.37
C GLU A 83 12.25 5.71 -2.21
N PRO A 84 11.19 5.80 -1.38
CA PRO A 84 10.98 4.86 -0.30
C PRO A 84 10.57 3.48 -0.84
N PRO A 85 10.93 2.38 -0.14
CA PRO A 85 10.43 1.05 -0.48
C PRO A 85 8.90 0.99 -0.38
N LYS A 86 8.30 -0.03 -0.97
CA LYS A 86 6.89 -0.32 -0.74
C LYS A 86 6.72 -0.93 0.64
N ILE A 87 5.79 -0.42 1.43
CA ILE A 87 5.54 -0.88 2.79
C ILE A 87 4.24 -1.68 2.80
N LEU A 88 4.34 -2.96 3.12
CA LEU A 88 3.21 -3.86 3.35
C LEU A 88 3.07 -4.09 4.85
N VAL A 89 2.00 -3.56 5.42
CA VAL A 89 1.71 -3.76 6.84
C VAL A 89 1.24 -5.18 7.09
N VAL A 90 1.78 -5.82 8.13
CA VAL A 90 1.39 -7.17 8.56
C VAL A 90 0.88 -7.09 10.01
N THR A 91 -0.41 -7.35 10.22
CA THR A 91 -1.06 -7.15 11.53
C THR A 91 -1.88 -8.36 11.95
N THR A 92 -2.17 -8.47 13.25
CA THR A 92 -3.03 -9.54 13.79
C THR A 92 -4.52 -9.26 13.64
N PHE A 93 -4.94 -8.00 13.47
CA PHE A 93 -6.36 -7.59 13.49
C PHE A 93 -6.78 -6.85 12.22
N GLU A 94 -7.95 -7.25 11.65
CA GLU A 94 -8.56 -6.63 10.46
C GLU A 94 -9.13 -5.24 10.73
N HIS A 95 -9.57 -4.98 11.97
CA HIS A 95 -10.30 -3.77 12.38
C HIS A 95 -9.46 -2.88 13.31
N ASP A 96 -8.14 -2.89 13.15
CA ASP A 96 -7.26 -2.05 13.94
C ASP A 96 -7.26 -0.63 13.35
N ASP A 97 -7.63 0.37 14.14
CA ASP A 97 -7.55 1.78 13.75
C ASP A 97 -6.13 2.15 13.29
N HIS A 98 -5.14 1.45 13.80
CA HIS A 98 -3.74 1.59 13.38
C HIS A 98 -3.46 1.15 11.93
N VAL A 99 -4.30 0.27 11.32
CA VAL A 99 -4.16 -0.07 9.89
C VAL A 99 -4.45 1.16 9.04
N TYR A 100 -5.49 1.91 9.37
CA TYR A 100 -5.82 3.14 8.66
C TYR A 100 -4.71 4.19 8.80
N ASP A 101 -4.21 4.38 10.02
CA ASP A 101 -3.10 5.30 10.28
C ASP A 101 -1.84 4.89 9.51
N ALA A 102 -1.52 3.60 9.43
CA ALA A 102 -0.40 3.09 8.64
C ALA A 102 -0.59 3.34 7.14
N LEU A 103 -1.79 3.13 6.61
CA LEU A 103 -2.12 3.43 5.22
C LEU A 103 -2.02 4.94 4.95
N ARG A 104 -2.50 5.81 5.84
CA ARG A 104 -2.32 7.26 5.75
C ARG A 104 -0.86 7.68 5.81
N ALA A 105 -0.07 7.04 6.67
CA ALA A 105 1.39 7.24 6.75
C ALA A 105 2.12 6.86 5.47
N GLY A 106 1.47 6.08 4.60
CA GLY A 106 1.95 5.74 3.28
C GLY A 106 2.27 4.28 3.03
N ALA A 107 1.72 3.37 3.83
CA ALA A 107 1.77 1.95 3.48
C ALA A 107 1.01 1.68 2.17
N ALA A 108 1.57 0.81 1.33
CA ALA A 108 0.98 0.42 0.04
C ALA A 108 -0.18 -0.57 0.19
N GLY A 109 -0.29 -1.21 1.35
CA GLY A 109 -1.34 -2.15 1.67
C GLY A 109 -1.14 -2.78 3.03
N PHE A 110 -2.05 -3.68 3.41
CA PHE A 110 -1.92 -4.47 4.64
C PHE A 110 -2.27 -5.94 4.40
N LEU A 111 -1.82 -6.81 5.30
CA LEU A 111 -2.12 -8.22 5.32
C LEU A 111 -2.23 -8.71 6.78
N LEU A 112 -3.01 -9.75 6.99
CA LEU A 112 -3.12 -10.35 8.32
C LEU A 112 -1.98 -11.34 8.58
N LYS A 113 -1.43 -11.35 9.79
CA LYS A 113 -0.41 -12.33 10.21
C LYS A 113 -0.91 -13.79 10.06
N ARG A 114 -2.22 -14.02 10.04
CA ARG A 114 -2.87 -15.32 9.81
C ARG A 114 -3.08 -15.67 8.33
N ALA A 115 -2.67 -14.81 7.41
CA ALA A 115 -2.77 -15.09 5.98
C ALA A 115 -1.96 -16.33 5.61
N ARG A 116 -2.41 -17.06 4.60
CA ARG A 116 -1.67 -18.24 4.11
C ARG A 116 -0.37 -17.81 3.43
N ALA A 117 0.60 -18.71 3.42
CA ALA A 117 1.91 -18.45 2.81
C ALA A 117 1.79 -17.95 1.36
N GLU A 118 0.91 -18.57 0.56
CA GLU A 118 0.68 -18.19 -0.82
C GLU A 118 0.11 -16.76 -0.96
N GLU A 119 -0.76 -16.37 -0.04
CA GLU A 119 -1.34 -15.01 0.00
C GLU A 119 -0.27 -13.97 0.34
N MET A 120 0.60 -14.29 1.30
CA MET A 120 1.73 -13.44 1.67
C MET A 120 2.68 -13.22 0.48
N VAL A 121 3.09 -14.29 -0.19
CA VAL A 121 3.96 -14.24 -1.36
C VAL A 121 3.34 -13.41 -2.48
N GLN A 122 2.07 -13.65 -2.80
CA GLN A 122 1.37 -12.88 -3.82
C GLN A 122 1.25 -11.40 -3.45
N ALA A 123 1.01 -11.10 -2.17
CA ALA A 123 0.96 -9.74 -1.66
C ALA A 123 2.27 -8.98 -1.89
N VAL A 124 3.41 -9.61 -1.56
CA VAL A 124 4.73 -9.03 -1.78
C VAL A 124 4.96 -8.76 -3.27
N ARG A 125 4.65 -9.72 -4.15
CA ARG A 125 4.78 -9.55 -5.60
C ARG A 125 3.92 -8.42 -6.17
N LEU A 126 2.67 -8.30 -5.72
CA LEU A 126 1.77 -7.24 -6.16
C LEU A 126 2.27 -5.86 -5.73
N VAL A 127 2.63 -5.73 -4.46
CA VAL A 127 3.10 -4.46 -3.90
C VAL A 127 4.42 -4.03 -4.56
N ALA A 128 5.36 -4.95 -4.80
CA ALA A 128 6.62 -4.66 -5.49
C ALA A 128 6.41 -4.11 -6.91
N ARG A 129 5.37 -4.58 -7.61
CA ARG A 129 5.01 -4.10 -8.95
C ARG A 129 4.27 -2.75 -8.96
N GLY A 130 3.99 -2.19 -7.78
CA GLY A 130 3.19 -0.99 -7.64
C GLY A 130 1.67 -1.24 -7.75
N ASP A 131 1.24 -2.50 -7.81
CA ASP A 131 -0.15 -2.88 -7.72
C ASP A 131 -0.53 -2.93 -6.23
N SER A 132 -1.46 -2.08 -5.81
CA SER A 132 -1.87 -2.02 -4.40
C SER A 132 -2.78 -3.18 -4.04
N LEU A 133 -2.51 -3.79 -2.89
CA LEU A 133 -3.46 -4.66 -2.20
C LEU A 133 -4.51 -3.78 -1.52
N LEU A 134 -5.49 -3.36 -2.28
CA LEU A 134 -6.70 -2.79 -1.73
C LEU A 134 -7.64 -3.92 -1.35
N PHE A 135 -7.86 -4.08 -0.04
CA PHE A 135 -9.07 -4.69 0.45
C PHE A 135 -10.14 -3.58 0.54
N PRO A 136 -10.97 -3.38 -0.50
CA PRO A 136 -11.86 -2.21 -0.60
C PRO A 136 -12.81 -2.13 0.58
N ALA A 137 -13.28 -3.29 1.06
CA ALA A 137 -14.17 -3.36 2.21
C ALA A 137 -13.49 -2.83 3.48
N ALA A 138 -12.24 -3.20 3.74
CA ALA A 138 -11.51 -2.76 4.93
C ALA A 138 -11.13 -1.28 4.85
N VAL A 139 -10.65 -0.79 3.72
CA VAL A 139 -10.36 0.65 3.52
C VAL A 139 -11.64 1.47 3.65
N ARG A 140 -12.75 0.98 3.10
CA ARG A 140 -14.07 1.61 3.21
C ARG A 140 -14.56 1.67 4.66
N GLU A 141 -14.48 0.56 5.40
CA GLU A 141 -14.91 0.50 6.80
C GLU A 141 -14.06 1.41 7.68
N LEU A 142 -12.76 1.44 7.46
CA LEU A 142 -11.82 2.33 8.15
C LEU A 142 -12.11 3.80 7.80
N ALA A 143 -12.37 4.13 6.54
CA ALA A 143 -12.75 5.49 6.13
C ALA A 143 -14.09 5.93 6.73
N LEU A 144 -15.04 5.01 6.93
CA LEU A 144 -16.31 5.29 7.63
C LEU A 144 -16.10 5.67 9.09
N ARG A 145 -15.22 4.98 9.78
CA ARG A 145 -14.93 5.23 11.21
C ARG A 145 -14.21 6.57 11.44
N HIS A 146 -13.30 6.92 10.53
CA HIS A 146 -12.48 8.13 10.66
C HIS A 146 -13.01 9.35 9.88
N GLY A 147 -13.94 9.16 8.94
CA GLY A 147 -14.49 10.23 8.10
C GLY A 147 -15.61 11.07 8.74
N THR A 148 -16.01 10.80 9.98
CA THR A 148 -17.16 11.47 10.64
C THR A 148 -16.80 12.70 11.46
N ASP A 149 -15.52 12.91 11.80
CA ASP A 149 -15.14 13.98 12.74
C ASP A 149 -14.84 15.35 12.10
N ASP A 150 -14.61 15.43 10.78
CA ASP A 150 -14.17 16.69 10.13
C ASP A 150 -15.18 17.25 9.09
N ARG A 151 -16.43 16.77 9.09
CA ARG A 151 -17.47 17.21 8.13
C ARG A 151 -18.33 18.36 8.65
N ARG A 152 -17.73 19.41 9.21
CA ARG A 152 -18.44 20.67 9.47
C ARG A 152 -17.81 21.81 8.70
N ASP A 153 -18.59 22.28 7.72
CA ASP A 153 -18.47 23.60 7.07
C ASP A 153 -17.12 23.97 6.43
N THR A 154 -16.93 23.64 5.16
CA THR A 154 -16.38 24.67 4.25
C THR A 154 -16.81 24.39 2.80
N ALA A 155 -17.31 25.42 2.16
CA ALA A 155 -17.67 25.49 0.76
C ALA A 155 -16.50 25.05 -0.15
N VAL A 156 -16.76 24.02 -0.94
CA VAL A 156 -16.24 23.72 -2.28
C VAL A 156 -14.87 24.31 -2.65
N ASP A 157 -13.83 24.00 -1.91
CA ASP A 157 -12.53 23.84 -2.55
C ASP A 157 -12.34 22.34 -2.83
N ARG A 158 -12.58 21.92 -4.08
CA ARG A 158 -12.43 20.53 -4.49
C ARG A 158 -10.97 20.07 -4.54
N GLY A 159 -10.05 20.89 -4.05
CA GLY A 159 -8.63 20.55 -3.94
C GLY A 159 -8.07 19.85 -5.19
N PRO A 160 -7.10 18.93 -5.03
CA PRO A 160 -6.52 18.17 -6.13
C PRO A 160 -7.54 17.33 -6.93
N ILE A 161 -8.61 16.86 -6.29
CA ILE A 161 -9.67 16.06 -6.93
C ILE A 161 -10.45 16.87 -7.99
N GLY A 162 -10.60 18.17 -7.79
CA GLY A 162 -11.22 19.05 -8.79
C GLY A 162 -10.45 19.15 -10.12
N ARG A 163 -9.21 18.69 -10.16
CA ARG A 163 -8.36 18.67 -11.37
C ARG A 163 -8.54 17.40 -12.22
N LEU A 164 -9.28 16.41 -11.72
CA LEU A 164 -9.53 15.18 -12.46
C LEU A 164 -10.52 15.44 -13.60
N THR A 165 -10.21 14.88 -14.77
CA THR A 165 -11.17 14.78 -15.86
C THR A 165 -12.29 13.81 -15.48
N GLU A 166 -13.42 13.87 -16.18
CA GLU A 166 -14.52 12.93 -15.96
C GLU A 166 -14.06 11.47 -16.03
N ARG A 167 -13.20 11.14 -17.01
CA ARG A 167 -12.67 9.78 -17.19
C ARG A 167 -11.75 9.35 -16.05
N GLU A 168 -10.88 10.22 -15.58
CA GLU A 168 -10.03 9.97 -14.42
C GLU A 168 -10.86 9.81 -13.15
N GLY A 169 -11.90 10.62 -12.98
CA GLY A 169 -12.85 10.46 -11.88
C GLY A 169 -13.60 9.13 -11.91
N GLN A 170 -14.00 8.64 -13.09
CA GLN A 170 -14.57 7.29 -13.25
C GLN A 170 -13.57 6.22 -12.84
N VAL A 171 -12.33 6.32 -13.32
CA VAL A 171 -11.25 5.37 -12.95
C VAL A 171 -11.01 5.39 -11.44
N LEU A 172 -10.93 6.55 -10.79
CA LEU A 172 -10.74 6.65 -9.34
C LEU A 172 -11.89 6.02 -8.55
N ARG A 173 -13.15 6.19 -8.97
CA ARG A 173 -14.29 5.50 -8.32
C ARG A 173 -14.18 3.98 -8.43
N LEU A 174 -13.78 3.47 -9.60
CA LEU A 174 -13.58 2.04 -9.81
C LEU A 174 -12.36 1.50 -9.03
N MET A 175 -11.31 2.32 -8.89
CA MET A 175 -10.21 2.00 -7.97
C MET A 175 -10.71 1.89 -6.53
N ALA A 176 -11.53 2.81 -6.08
CA ALA A 176 -12.08 2.84 -4.73
C ALA A 176 -13.07 1.69 -4.46
N SER A 177 -13.75 1.18 -5.49
CA SER A 177 -14.56 -0.05 -5.37
C SER A 177 -13.73 -1.34 -5.44
N GLY A 178 -12.40 -1.24 -5.59
CA GLY A 178 -11.46 -2.35 -5.51
C GLY A 178 -11.16 -3.10 -6.78
N LEU A 179 -11.61 -2.60 -7.91
CA LEU A 179 -11.35 -3.25 -9.19
C LEU A 179 -9.89 -3.09 -9.59
N ASN A 180 -9.23 -4.15 -10.02
CA ASN A 180 -7.90 -4.08 -10.62
C ASN A 180 -7.95 -3.49 -12.04
N ASN A 181 -6.78 -3.18 -12.62
CA ASN A 181 -6.72 -2.53 -13.93
C ASN A 181 -7.38 -3.35 -15.05
N GLY A 182 -7.33 -4.70 -14.97
CA GLY A 182 -8.00 -5.57 -15.94
C GLY A 182 -9.53 -5.52 -15.82
N GLU A 183 -10.05 -5.45 -14.60
CA GLU A 183 -11.48 -5.30 -14.32
C GLU A 183 -12.00 -3.94 -14.73
N ILE A 184 -11.25 -2.87 -14.42
CA ILE A 184 -11.55 -1.52 -14.87
C ILE A 184 -11.57 -1.44 -16.41
N ALA A 185 -10.58 -2.06 -17.07
CA ALA A 185 -10.49 -2.10 -18.52
C ALA A 185 -11.73 -2.77 -19.15
N ARG A 186 -12.17 -3.88 -18.59
CA ARG A 186 -13.40 -4.58 -19.02
C ARG A 186 -14.64 -3.71 -18.81
N GLN A 187 -14.79 -3.08 -17.66
CA GLN A 187 -15.95 -2.26 -17.33
C GLN A 187 -16.02 -0.98 -18.16
N LEU A 188 -14.89 -0.38 -18.49
CA LEU A 188 -14.80 0.84 -19.27
C LEU A 188 -14.66 0.61 -20.78
N VAL A 189 -14.57 -0.66 -21.20
CA VAL A 189 -14.38 -1.11 -22.60
C VAL A 189 -13.15 -0.45 -23.24
N VAL A 190 -12.01 -0.54 -22.55
CA VAL A 190 -10.72 -0.01 -23.02
C VAL A 190 -9.60 -1.03 -22.77
N SER A 191 -8.38 -0.76 -23.28
CA SER A 191 -7.22 -1.61 -22.99
C SER A 191 -6.72 -1.42 -21.55
N GLN A 192 -6.04 -2.43 -20.99
CA GLN A 192 -5.38 -2.30 -19.69
C GLN A 192 -4.31 -1.20 -19.69
N GLU A 193 -3.64 -0.99 -20.81
CA GLU A 193 -2.63 0.05 -20.97
C GLU A 193 -3.26 1.45 -20.87
N THR A 194 -4.43 1.62 -21.46
CA THR A 194 -5.22 2.85 -21.31
C THR A 194 -5.60 3.11 -19.85
N VAL A 195 -6.00 2.06 -19.12
CA VAL A 195 -6.29 2.17 -17.67
C VAL A 195 -5.05 2.57 -16.90
N LYS A 196 -3.90 1.93 -17.15
CA LYS A 196 -2.62 2.30 -16.49
C LYS A 196 -2.28 3.77 -16.70
N THR A 197 -2.46 4.28 -17.92
CA THR A 197 -2.25 5.70 -18.23
C THR A 197 -3.18 6.59 -17.39
N HIS A 198 -4.47 6.27 -17.31
CA HIS A 198 -5.42 7.03 -16.48
C HIS A 198 -5.09 6.95 -15.00
N VAL A 199 -4.69 5.76 -14.48
CA VAL A 199 -4.24 5.59 -13.09
C VAL A 199 -3.02 6.49 -12.83
N GLY A 200 -2.01 6.45 -13.71
CA GLY A 200 -0.83 7.32 -13.58
C GLY A 200 -1.20 8.81 -13.55
N SER A 201 -2.13 9.24 -14.40
CA SER A 201 -2.62 10.63 -14.41
C SER A 201 -3.37 10.99 -13.12
N VAL A 202 -4.18 10.08 -12.58
CA VAL A 202 -4.87 10.26 -11.30
C VAL A 202 -3.86 10.44 -10.18
N LEU A 203 -2.88 9.53 -10.08
CA LEU A 203 -1.83 9.59 -9.06
C LEU A 203 -1.06 10.92 -9.11
N ALA A 204 -0.63 11.34 -10.31
CA ALA A 204 0.10 12.58 -10.50
C ALA A 204 -0.73 13.82 -10.09
N LYS A 205 -2.02 13.88 -10.47
CA LYS A 205 -2.90 15.01 -10.14
C LYS A 205 -3.25 15.09 -8.66
N LEU A 206 -3.35 13.94 -7.98
CA LEU A 206 -3.62 13.86 -6.54
C LEU A 206 -2.34 14.01 -5.70
N GLY A 207 -1.15 13.95 -6.30
CA GLY A 207 0.11 13.83 -5.57
C GLY A 207 0.22 12.52 -4.79
N ALA A 208 -0.52 11.50 -5.22
CA ALA A 208 -0.54 10.19 -4.60
C ALA A 208 0.61 9.33 -5.12
N ARG A 209 1.33 8.65 -4.24
CA ARG A 209 2.49 7.81 -4.60
C ARG A 209 2.08 6.46 -5.17
N ASP A 210 0.92 5.99 -4.81
CA ASP A 210 0.37 4.74 -5.26
C ASP A 210 -1.18 4.76 -5.20
N ARG A 211 -1.75 3.65 -5.64
CA ARG A 211 -3.21 3.47 -5.73
C ARG A 211 -3.90 3.57 -4.37
N THR A 212 -3.27 3.07 -3.30
CA THR A 212 -3.81 3.10 -1.94
C THR A 212 -4.00 4.53 -1.48
N GLN A 213 -2.98 5.37 -1.68
CA GLN A 213 -3.03 6.79 -1.33
C GLN A 213 -4.12 7.55 -2.12
N ALA A 214 -4.27 7.24 -3.42
CA ALA A 214 -5.31 7.86 -4.23
C ALA A 214 -6.72 7.49 -3.74
N VAL A 215 -6.93 6.25 -3.31
CA VAL A 215 -8.21 5.77 -2.79
C VAL A 215 -8.50 6.38 -1.41
N ILE A 216 -7.51 6.47 -0.52
CA ILE A 216 -7.65 7.17 0.77
C ILE A 216 -8.07 8.62 0.53
N ALA A 217 -7.36 9.35 -0.34
CA ALA A 217 -7.69 10.73 -0.68
C ALA A 217 -9.11 10.88 -1.25
N ALA A 218 -9.58 9.89 -2.04
CA ALA A 218 -10.94 9.90 -2.58
C ALA A 218 -12.02 9.77 -1.49
N TYR A 219 -11.78 8.96 -0.45
CA TYR A 219 -12.69 8.84 0.68
C TYR A 219 -12.61 10.06 1.61
N GLU A 220 -11.41 10.53 1.97
CA GLU A 220 -11.20 11.68 2.85
C GLU A 220 -11.83 12.97 2.29
N SER A 221 -11.71 13.17 0.98
CA SER A 221 -12.32 14.33 0.29
C SER A 221 -13.83 14.23 0.07
N GLY A 222 -14.44 13.07 0.38
CA GLY A 222 -15.86 12.82 0.08
C GLY A 222 -16.18 12.62 -1.40
N PHE A 223 -15.16 12.47 -2.26
CA PHE A 223 -15.37 12.19 -3.70
C PHE A 223 -16.00 10.81 -3.93
N VAL A 224 -15.69 9.86 -3.08
CA VAL A 224 -16.34 8.56 -2.97
C VAL A 224 -16.98 8.47 -1.59
N LEU A 225 -18.28 8.25 -1.59
CA LEU A 225 -19.01 7.99 -0.35
C LEU A 225 -18.99 6.49 -0.07
N PRO A 226 -18.76 6.10 1.18
CA PRO A 226 -18.97 4.71 1.57
C PRO A 226 -20.47 4.40 1.43
N GLY A 227 -20.85 3.65 0.41
CA GLY A 227 -22.24 3.20 0.16
C GLY A 227 -22.52 1.90 0.89
#